data_fccf2db742ac5c51f95bcf9c66d3e34c
#
_entry.id   fccf2db742ac5c51f95bcf9c66d3e34c
#
_cell.length_a   1.000
_cell.length_b   1.000
_cell.length_c   1.000
_cell.angle_alpha   90.00
_cell.angle_beta   90.00
_cell.angle_gamma   90.00
#
_symmetry.space_group_name_H-M   'P 1'
#
loop_
_entity.id
_entity.type
_entity.pdbx_description
1 polymer ?
#
loop_
_entity_poly.entity_id
_entity_poly.type
_entity_poly.pdbx_seq_one_letter_code
_entity_poly.pdbx_strand_id
1 'polypeptide(L)'
;MTQRTLAESLAAYADSDYYPFHMPGHKRRLTETLPDFPEALQRAARLDITEIDGFDNLHDPEGILKDAEEKAAALYGADSCYYSVNGSTAGLLTAISAAVPEGGKLILARNCHKAVYHAMELGQLTARWLTPPVDPQFGIHGSVCP
;
A
#
# COMPACT_ATOMS: atom_id res chain seq x y z
N MET A 1 21.91 -15.33 -14.72
CA MET A 1 20.72 -14.71 -15.33
C MET A 1 20.13 -13.78 -14.29
N THR A 2 19.96 -12.51 -14.62
CA THR A 2 19.34 -11.54 -13.69
C THR A 2 17.87 -11.94 -13.51
N GLN A 3 17.46 -12.17 -12.28
CA GLN A 3 16.07 -12.50 -11.95
C GLN A 3 15.17 -11.32 -12.34
N ARG A 4 14.06 -11.60 -13.04
CA ARG A 4 13.11 -10.56 -13.43
C ARG A 4 12.47 -9.92 -12.19
N THR A 5 12.25 -8.64 -12.26
CA THR A 5 11.46 -7.92 -11.25
C THR A 5 9.99 -8.31 -11.34
N LEU A 6 9.21 -8.02 -10.29
CA LEU A 6 7.76 -8.23 -10.30
C LEU A 6 7.09 -7.54 -11.50
N ALA A 7 7.46 -6.28 -11.78
CA ALA A 7 6.90 -5.52 -12.89
C ALA A 7 7.21 -6.16 -14.26
N GLU A 8 8.44 -6.62 -14.47
CA GLU A 8 8.84 -7.32 -15.70
C GLU A 8 8.15 -8.67 -15.86
N SER A 9 7.93 -9.39 -14.76
CA SER A 9 7.22 -10.66 -14.75
C SER A 9 5.73 -10.48 -15.07
N LEU A 10 5.09 -9.48 -14.47
CA LEU A 10 3.71 -9.11 -14.77
C LEU A 10 3.52 -8.68 -16.22
N ALA A 11 4.43 -7.86 -16.76
CA ALA A 11 4.39 -7.46 -18.16
C ALA A 11 4.52 -8.66 -19.09
N ALA A 12 5.49 -9.55 -18.83
CA ALA A 12 5.66 -10.77 -19.62
C ALA A 12 4.45 -11.70 -19.55
N TYR A 13 3.81 -11.82 -18.37
CA TYR A 13 2.58 -12.59 -18.22
C TYR A 13 1.40 -11.93 -18.97
N ALA A 14 1.26 -10.61 -18.89
CA ALA A 14 0.23 -9.87 -19.62
C ALA A 14 0.31 -10.04 -21.14
N ASP A 15 1.53 -10.19 -21.67
CA ASP A 15 1.80 -10.40 -23.09
C ASP A 15 1.77 -11.88 -23.51
N SER A 16 1.61 -12.81 -22.57
CA SER A 16 1.49 -14.23 -22.86
C SER A 16 0.14 -14.59 -23.46
N ASP A 17 0.08 -15.74 -24.12
CA ASP A 17 -1.13 -16.34 -24.66
C ASP A 17 -1.87 -17.25 -23.66
N TYR A 18 -1.41 -17.31 -22.41
CA TYR A 18 -2.06 -18.10 -21.37
C TYR A 18 -3.49 -17.62 -21.12
N TYR A 19 -4.45 -18.56 -21.16
CA TYR A 19 -5.81 -18.27 -20.76
C TYR A 19 -5.93 -18.34 -19.23
N PRO A 20 -6.36 -17.27 -18.55
CA PRO A 20 -6.40 -17.22 -17.10
C PRO A 20 -7.63 -17.94 -16.53
N PHE A 21 -7.46 -19.16 -16.04
CA PHE A 21 -8.51 -19.89 -15.32
C PHE A 21 -8.67 -19.43 -13.87
N HIS A 22 -7.77 -18.56 -13.39
CA HIS A 22 -7.80 -17.95 -12.07
C HIS A 22 -8.70 -16.71 -12.00
N MET A 23 -8.92 -16.17 -10.81
CA MET A 23 -9.49 -14.85 -10.60
C MET A 23 -8.43 -13.75 -10.96
N PRO A 24 -8.86 -12.57 -11.38
CA PRO A 24 -10.25 -12.07 -11.47
C PRO A 24 -11.00 -12.55 -12.70
N GLY A 25 -12.34 -12.40 -12.66
CA GLY A 25 -13.27 -12.96 -13.65
C GLY A 25 -13.24 -12.31 -15.04
N HIS A 26 -12.62 -11.15 -15.23
CA HIS A 26 -12.52 -10.46 -16.53
C HIS A 26 -11.63 -11.19 -17.54
N LYS A 27 -10.88 -12.20 -17.12
CA LYS A 27 -10.05 -13.09 -17.97
C LYS A 27 -9.09 -12.35 -18.91
N ARG A 28 -8.68 -11.15 -18.58
CA ARG A 28 -7.81 -10.26 -19.40
C ARG A 28 -8.38 -9.90 -20.78
N ARG A 29 -9.68 -10.14 -21.02
CA ARG A 29 -10.37 -10.01 -22.31
C ARG A 29 -11.47 -8.95 -22.31
N LEU A 30 -11.25 -7.82 -21.62
CA LEU A 30 -12.24 -6.75 -21.54
C LEU A 30 -12.59 -6.18 -22.92
N THR A 31 -11.65 -6.16 -23.86
CA THR A 31 -11.91 -5.70 -25.25
C THR A 31 -12.93 -6.54 -26.00
N GLU A 32 -13.02 -7.82 -25.70
CA GLU A 32 -13.97 -8.72 -26.35
C GLU A 32 -15.38 -8.56 -25.78
N THR A 33 -15.48 -8.24 -24.50
CA THR A 33 -16.77 -8.12 -23.78
C THR A 33 -17.27 -6.68 -23.71
N LEU A 34 -16.38 -5.72 -23.71
CA LEU A 34 -16.64 -4.28 -23.56
C LEU A 34 -15.72 -3.50 -24.52
N PRO A 35 -16.05 -3.47 -25.84
CA PRO A 35 -15.15 -2.88 -26.85
C PRO A 35 -14.88 -1.39 -26.63
N ASP A 36 -15.84 -0.65 -26.04
CA ASP A 36 -15.71 0.78 -25.72
C ASP A 36 -15.04 1.07 -24.37
N PHE A 37 -14.54 0.01 -23.68
CA PHE A 37 -13.89 0.19 -22.38
C PHE A 37 -12.53 0.91 -22.55
N PRO A 38 -12.22 1.90 -21.70
CA PRO A 38 -11.00 2.71 -21.85
C PRO A 38 -9.73 1.87 -21.92
N GLU A 39 -8.86 2.15 -22.90
CA GLU A 39 -7.63 1.39 -23.15
C GLU A 39 -6.72 1.27 -21.90
N ALA A 40 -6.61 2.36 -21.11
CA ALA A 40 -5.82 2.36 -19.89
C ALA A 40 -6.31 1.31 -18.88
N LEU A 41 -7.63 1.11 -18.76
CA LEU A 41 -8.22 0.11 -17.87
C LEU A 41 -8.10 -1.30 -18.45
N GLN A 42 -8.14 -1.45 -19.76
CA GLN A 42 -7.86 -2.73 -20.42
C GLN A 42 -6.43 -3.21 -20.16
N ARG A 43 -5.46 -2.29 -20.22
CA ARG A 43 -4.06 -2.59 -19.87
C ARG A 43 -3.94 -2.99 -18.40
N ALA A 44 -4.59 -2.27 -17.48
CA ALA A 44 -4.61 -2.63 -16.06
C ALA A 44 -5.18 -4.03 -15.82
N ALA A 45 -6.29 -4.38 -16.48
CA ALA A 45 -6.90 -5.72 -16.37
C ALA A 45 -5.99 -6.84 -16.87
N ARG A 46 -5.10 -6.58 -17.82
CA ARG A 46 -4.11 -7.59 -18.28
C ARG A 46 -3.04 -7.89 -17.24
N LEU A 47 -2.76 -6.94 -16.34
CA LEU A 47 -1.79 -7.06 -15.25
C LEU A 47 -2.42 -7.57 -13.95
N ASP A 48 -3.76 -7.64 -13.90
CA ASP A 48 -4.50 -8.01 -12.69
C ASP A 48 -4.58 -9.54 -12.56
N ILE A 49 -3.95 -10.05 -11.52
CA ILE A 49 -3.82 -11.48 -11.22
C ILE A 49 -4.09 -11.74 -9.73
N THR A 50 -4.20 -12.98 -9.37
CA THR A 50 -4.19 -13.47 -7.99
C THR A 50 -2.92 -14.25 -7.69
N GLU A 51 -2.91 -15.04 -6.62
CA GLU A 51 -1.82 -15.95 -6.26
C GLU A 51 -1.77 -17.10 -7.28
N ILE A 52 -0.90 -16.95 -8.27
CA ILE A 52 -0.66 -17.97 -9.31
C ILE A 52 0.81 -18.37 -9.29
N ASP A 53 1.10 -19.52 -9.88
CA ASP A 53 2.47 -20.03 -9.96
C ASP A 53 3.45 -18.98 -10.52
N GLY A 54 4.51 -18.74 -9.78
CA GLY A 54 5.55 -17.77 -10.13
C GLY A 54 5.28 -16.32 -9.69
N PHE A 55 4.13 -16.00 -9.06
CA PHE A 55 3.80 -14.65 -8.61
C PHE A 55 3.63 -14.50 -7.10
N ASP A 56 3.85 -15.59 -6.34
CA ASP A 56 3.89 -15.54 -4.89
C ASP A 56 2.52 -15.23 -4.22
N ASN A 57 2.52 -15.11 -2.90
CA ASN A 57 1.36 -14.74 -2.10
C ASN A 57 1.73 -13.56 -1.18
N LEU A 58 1.00 -12.46 -1.30
CA LEU A 58 1.30 -11.25 -0.53
C LEU A 58 1.18 -11.44 1.00
N HIS A 59 0.36 -12.38 1.46
CA HIS A 59 0.18 -12.67 2.89
C HIS A 59 1.23 -13.63 3.46
N ASP A 60 1.96 -14.33 2.59
CA ASP A 60 3.03 -15.25 2.95
C ASP A 60 4.09 -15.27 1.83
N PRO A 61 4.84 -14.17 1.65
CA PRO A 61 5.75 -14.03 0.54
C PRO A 61 7.01 -14.88 0.72
N GLU A 62 7.27 -15.76 -0.25
CA GLU A 62 8.45 -16.63 -0.27
C GLU A 62 9.32 -16.45 -1.53
N GLY A 63 8.81 -15.73 -2.55
CA GLY A 63 9.41 -15.60 -3.87
C GLY A 63 9.55 -14.16 -4.35
N ILE A 64 8.94 -13.84 -5.49
CA ILE A 64 9.11 -12.56 -6.18
C ILE A 64 8.61 -11.33 -5.37
N LEU A 65 7.59 -11.50 -4.53
CA LEU A 65 7.12 -10.44 -3.64
C LEU A 65 8.11 -10.24 -2.50
N LYS A 66 8.62 -11.32 -1.90
CA LYS A 66 9.67 -11.25 -0.88
C LYS A 66 10.93 -10.56 -1.40
N ASP A 67 11.40 -10.92 -2.58
CA ASP A 67 12.54 -10.26 -3.22
C ASP A 67 12.30 -8.75 -3.42
N ALA A 68 11.07 -8.36 -3.76
CA ALA A 68 10.70 -6.96 -3.92
C ALA A 68 10.65 -6.21 -2.58
N GLU A 69 10.12 -6.83 -1.53
CA GLU A 69 10.11 -6.28 -0.17
C GLU A 69 11.53 -6.12 0.40
N GLU A 70 12.40 -7.11 0.21
CA GLU A 70 13.80 -7.04 0.64
C GLU A 70 14.57 -5.92 -0.08
N LYS A 71 14.34 -5.75 -1.39
CA LYS A 71 14.93 -4.64 -2.15
C LYS A 71 14.42 -3.28 -1.67
N ALA A 72 13.13 -3.17 -1.36
CA ALA A 72 12.56 -1.95 -0.81
C ALA A 72 13.13 -1.66 0.59
N ALA A 73 13.24 -2.65 1.46
CA ALA A 73 13.85 -2.51 2.77
C ALA A 73 15.31 -2.02 2.67
N ALA A 74 16.11 -2.61 1.79
CA ALA A 74 17.49 -2.21 1.54
C ALA A 74 17.59 -0.75 1.03
N LEU A 75 16.69 -0.34 0.12
CA LEU A 75 16.64 1.02 -0.42
C LEU A 75 16.35 2.08 0.65
N TYR A 76 15.46 1.76 1.58
CA TYR A 76 15.08 2.66 2.69
C TYR A 76 15.96 2.51 3.93
N GLY A 77 16.90 1.56 3.95
CA GLY A 77 17.74 1.27 5.12
C GLY A 77 16.92 0.73 6.31
N ALA A 78 15.84 0.01 6.02
CA ALA A 78 14.98 -0.61 7.01
C ALA A 78 15.30 -2.10 7.18
N ASP A 79 14.97 -2.68 8.33
CA ASP A 79 15.14 -4.11 8.59
C ASP A 79 14.15 -4.95 7.78
N SER A 80 12.94 -4.43 7.54
CA SER A 80 11.89 -5.08 6.77
C SER A 80 11.00 -4.05 6.10
N CYS A 81 10.37 -4.47 4.99
CA CYS A 81 9.35 -3.69 4.27
C CYS A 81 8.18 -4.61 3.97
N TYR A 82 6.97 -4.09 4.06
CA TYR A 82 5.73 -4.80 3.79
C TYR A 82 4.83 -3.97 2.88
N TYR A 83 4.24 -4.59 1.87
CA TYR A 83 3.27 -3.93 1.00
C TYR A 83 1.88 -3.91 1.64
N SER A 84 1.31 -2.71 1.80
CA SER A 84 -0.06 -2.54 2.27
C SER A 84 -1.01 -2.36 1.09
N VAL A 85 -2.05 -3.18 1.01
CA VAL A 85 -3.08 -3.12 -0.05
C VAL A 85 -4.33 -2.34 0.35
N ASN A 86 -4.44 -1.95 1.63
CA ASN A 86 -5.60 -1.21 2.15
C ASN A 86 -5.31 0.30 2.32
N GLY A 87 -4.39 0.81 1.52
CA GLY A 87 -4.00 2.22 1.50
C GLY A 87 -3.17 2.66 2.71
N SER A 88 -2.64 3.88 2.66
CA SER A 88 -1.81 4.46 3.72
C SER A 88 -2.55 4.62 5.05
N THR A 89 -3.87 4.68 5.05
CA THR A 89 -4.66 4.66 6.29
C THR A 89 -4.44 3.38 7.07
N ALA A 90 -4.52 2.21 6.42
CA ALA A 90 -4.23 0.93 7.08
C ALA A 90 -2.78 0.85 7.54
N GLY A 91 -1.83 1.33 6.74
CA GLY A 91 -0.43 1.41 7.12
C GLY A 91 -0.20 2.24 8.39
N LEU A 92 -0.84 3.41 8.51
CA LEU A 92 -0.77 4.25 9.71
C LEU A 92 -1.41 3.57 10.93
N LEU A 93 -2.58 2.95 10.77
CA LEU A 93 -3.24 2.21 11.86
C LEU A 93 -2.34 1.08 12.36
N THR A 94 -1.78 0.29 11.45
CA THR A 94 -0.88 -0.82 11.78
C THR A 94 0.39 -0.32 12.48
N ALA A 95 1.04 0.72 11.96
CA ALA A 95 2.26 1.27 12.54
C ALA A 95 2.04 1.79 13.96
N ILE A 96 0.94 2.52 14.20
CA ILE A 96 0.63 3.05 15.54
C ILE A 96 0.28 1.89 16.49
N SER A 97 -0.52 0.93 16.06
CA SER A 97 -0.91 -0.22 16.89
C SER A 97 0.29 -1.12 17.24
N ALA A 98 1.26 -1.23 16.34
CA ALA A 98 2.49 -1.99 16.60
C ALA A 98 3.45 -1.25 17.55
N ALA A 99 3.51 0.09 17.46
CA ALA A 99 4.45 0.89 18.22
C ALA A 99 3.94 1.28 19.62
N VAL A 100 2.63 1.34 19.84
CA VAL A 100 2.03 1.87 21.06
C VAL A 100 1.04 0.85 21.63
N PRO A 101 1.30 0.32 22.85
CA PRO A 101 0.38 -0.61 23.48
C PRO A 101 -0.97 0.06 23.81
N GLU A 102 -2.01 -0.75 23.96
CA GLU A 102 -3.33 -0.29 24.38
C GLU A 102 -3.25 0.58 25.64
N GLY A 103 -4.00 1.68 25.67
CA GLY A 103 -3.97 2.68 26.74
C GLY A 103 -2.70 3.56 26.76
N GLY A 104 -1.79 3.38 25.83
CA GLY A 104 -0.53 4.11 25.73
C GLY A 104 -0.70 5.61 25.40
N LYS A 105 0.43 6.32 25.27
CA LYS A 105 0.46 7.77 25.04
C LYS A 105 1.18 8.12 23.74
N LEU A 106 0.62 9.08 23.00
CA LEU A 106 1.18 9.65 21.79
C LEU A 106 1.43 11.15 21.95
N ILE A 107 2.45 11.66 21.25
CA ILE A 107 2.62 13.09 21.01
C ILE A 107 2.23 13.35 19.56
N LEU A 108 1.25 14.21 19.33
CA LEU A 108 0.62 14.42 18.03
C LEU A 108 0.45 15.88 17.69
N ALA A 109 0.69 16.22 16.44
CA ALA A 109 0.25 17.53 15.92
C ALA A 109 -1.28 17.53 15.77
N ARG A 110 -1.94 18.63 16.20
CA ARG A 110 -3.41 18.74 16.17
C ARG A 110 -4.00 18.66 14.77
N ASN A 111 -3.22 18.97 13.75
CA ASN A 111 -3.59 18.89 12.33
C ASN A 111 -3.18 17.57 11.64
N CYS A 112 -2.89 16.50 12.41
CA CYS A 112 -2.58 15.20 11.82
C CYS A 112 -3.79 14.60 11.08
N HIS A 113 -3.51 13.63 10.20
CA HIS A 113 -4.54 12.95 9.42
C HIS A 113 -5.50 12.17 10.32
N LYS A 114 -6.77 12.09 9.92
CA LYS A 114 -7.84 11.39 10.68
C LYS A 114 -7.51 9.93 11.03
N ALA A 115 -6.69 9.24 10.25
CA ALA A 115 -6.27 7.88 10.56
C ALA A 115 -5.57 7.77 11.92
N VAL A 116 -4.83 8.82 12.34
CA VAL A 116 -4.17 8.85 13.65
C VAL A 116 -5.20 8.92 14.79
N TYR A 117 -6.27 9.70 14.60
CA TYR A 117 -7.39 9.75 15.56
C TYR A 117 -8.10 8.40 15.67
N HIS A 118 -8.32 7.72 14.53
CA HIS A 118 -8.90 6.38 14.54
C HIS A 118 -7.99 5.36 15.25
N ALA A 119 -6.66 5.45 15.05
CA ALA A 119 -5.74 4.60 15.80
C ALA A 119 -5.79 4.85 17.31
N MET A 120 -5.94 6.12 17.71
CA MET A 120 -6.14 6.47 19.13
C MET A 120 -7.41 5.87 19.71
N GLU A 121 -8.50 5.93 18.96
CA GLU A 121 -9.78 5.37 19.39
C GLU A 121 -9.71 3.86 19.53
N LEU A 122 -9.17 3.17 18.52
CA LEU A 122 -9.01 1.71 18.50
C LEU A 122 -8.09 1.20 19.61
N GLY A 123 -6.98 1.90 19.87
CA GLY A 123 -6.01 1.51 20.90
C GLY A 123 -6.29 2.14 22.28
N GLN A 124 -7.42 2.86 22.45
CA GLN A 124 -7.74 3.63 23.67
C GLN A 124 -6.59 4.55 24.12
N LEU A 125 -5.86 5.11 23.14
CA LEU A 125 -4.64 5.88 23.37
C LEU A 125 -4.96 7.29 23.86
N THR A 126 -4.08 7.86 24.67
CA THR A 126 -4.13 9.26 25.08
C THR A 126 -3.14 10.11 24.30
N ALA A 127 -3.47 11.38 24.03
CA ALA A 127 -2.62 12.26 23.27
C ALA A 127 -2.12 13.45 24.10
N ARG A 128 -0.84 13.79 23.91
CA ARG A 128 -0.31 15.13 24.18
C ARG A 128 -0.29 15.89 22.84
N TRP A 129 -1.01 16.98 22.79
CA TRP A 129 -1.19 17.74 21.57
C TRP A 129 -0.10 18.78 21.39
N LEU A 130 0.45 18.82 20.18
CA LEU A 130 1.24 19.93 19.67
C LEU A 130 0.32 20.76 18.77
N THR A 131 0.12 22.02 19.10
CA THR A 131 -0.77 22.90 18.34
C THR A 131 0.08 23.78 17.41
N PRO A 132 0.06 23.52 16.08
CA PRO A 132 0.75 24.38 15.15
C PRO A 132 0.08 25.76 15.10
N PRO A 133 0.85 26.85 14.91
CA PRO A 133 0.28 28.16 14.67
C PRO A 133 -0.54 28.17 13.37
N VAL A 134 -1.52 29.04 13.30
CA VAL A 134 -2.30 29.26 12.07
C VAL A 134 -1.85 30.59 11.46
N ASP A 135 -1.48 30.58 10.18
CA ASP A 135 -1.22 31.79 9.42
C ASP A 135 -2.54 32.57 9.27
N PRO A 136 -2.61 33.81 9.78
CA PRO A 136 -3.86 34.58 9.77
C PRO A 136 -4.27 35.06 8.37
N GLN A 137 -3.33 35.14 7.44
CA GLN A 137 -3.59 35.61 6.08
C GLN A 137 -4.19 34.49 5.20
N PHE A 138 -3.65 33.28 5.35
CA PHE A 138 -4.04 32.16 4.47
C PHE A 138 -4.89 31.08 5.17
N GLY A 139 -5.03 31.15 6.49
CA GLY A 139 -5.79 30.16 7.27
C GLY A 139 -5.18 28.76 7.27
N ILE A 140 -3.88 28.64 6.96
CA ILE A 140 -3.16 27.37 6.93
C ILE A 140 -2.33 27.15 8.20
N HIS A 141 -2.14 25.88 8.56
CA HIS A 141 -1.26 25.54 9.69
C HIS A 141 0.21 25.71 9.33
N GLY A 142 0.95 26.35 10.20
CA GLY A 142 2.41 26.43 10.14
C GLY A 142 3.10 25.19 10.69
N SER A 143 4.43 25.24 10.79
CA SER A 143 5.21 24.15 11.39
C SER A 143 5.01 24.10 12.91
N VAL A 144 5.00 22.89 13.46
CA VAL A 144 5.09 22.69 14.91
C VAL A 144 6.50 23.04 15.32
N CYS A 145 6.63 24.01 16.24
CA CYS A 145 7.93 24.34 16.85
C CYS A 145 8.20 23.34 17.98
N PRO A 146 9.41 22.74 18.06
CA PRO A 146 9.78 21.78 19.11
C PRO A 146 9.81 22.40 20.50
#